data_b2471c764c0d74c60f6bf0d178e46eaf
#
_entry.id   b2471c764c0d74c60f6bf0d178e46eaf
#
_cell.length_a   1.000
_cell.length_b   1.000
_cell.length_c   1.000
_cell.angle_alpha   90.00
_cell.angle_beta   90.00
_cell.angle_gamma   90.00
#
_symmetry.space_group_name_H-M   'P 1'
#
loop_
_entity.id
_entity.type
_entity.pdbx_description
1 polymer ?
#
loop_
_entity_poly.entity_id
_entity_poly.type
_entity_poly.pdbx_seq_one_letter_code
_entity_poly.pdbx_strand_id
1 'polypeptide(L)'
;MKKEFYLVVFAALGFVGAGFAQAQNPECMTNLSIYAEHAKVKNYDAAYTPWKMVYENCPAINKANFSLGERILAHKIDNSSGPEKDQYVKDLMALYDNSLKYFPTKYSKAGVAIDQALLKYDNKMASDSELFEMLDKAFKEDRANFTNPKALYLYFSSLVDLHNAGKKELQDVFDTYDDVTEKIEEENKVLTEEITKLLPKEDAGTLTKKEERQLRVASTNSESYGKIAGSIDSKLGALADCTNLIP
;
A
#
# COMPACT_ATOMS: atom_id res chain seq x y z
N MET A 1 -11.55 66.10 -28.47
CA MET A 1 -11.86 64.96 -27.54
C MET A 1 -11.32 63.69 -28.18
N LYS A 2 -10.12 63.26 -27.74
CA LYS A 2 -9.46 62.05 -28.23
C LYS A 2 -9.78 60.94 -27.22
N LYS A 3 -10.41 59.84 -27.68
CA LYS A 3 -10.65 58.64 -26.91
C LYS A 3 -9.43 57.71 -27.08
N GLU A 4 -8.71 57.50 -26.03
CA GLU A 4 -7.63 56.52 -25.96
C GLU A 4 -8.25 55.14 -25.70
N PHE A 5 -8.00 54.18 -26.62
CA PHE A 5 -8.38 52.78 -26.52
C PHE A 5 -7.24 52.01 -25.89
N TYR A 6 -7.39 51.61 -24.59
CA TYR A 6 -6.43 50.70 -23.93
C TYR A 6 -6.74 49.26 -24.36
N LEU A 7 -5.79 48.72 -25.09
CA LEU A 7 -5.78 47.30 -25.47
C LEU A 7 -5.22 46.50 -24.30
N VAL A 8 -6.09 45.82 -23.56
CA VAL A 8 -5.67 44.88 -22.51
C VAL A 8 -5.35 43.54 -23.17
N VAL A 9 -4.06 43.25 -23.32
CA VAL A 9 -3.60 41.95 -23.78
C VAL A 9 -3.63 40.99 -22.58
N PHE A 10 -4.65 40.12 -22.56
CA PHE A 10 -4.68 38.97 -21.66
C PHE A 10 -3.67 37.94 -22.16
N ALA A 11 -2.50 37.87 -21.53
CA ALA A 11 -1.57 36.74 -21.66
C ALA A 11 -2.16 35.56 -20.91
N ALA A 12 -2.93 34.73 -21.60
CA ALA A 12 -3.32 33.41 -21.10
C ALA A 12 -2.07 32.50 -21.12
N LEU A 13 -1.36 32.41 -19.99
CA LEU A 13 -0.37 31.39 -19.77
C LEU A 13 -1.08 30.02 -19.70
N GLY A 14 -1.10 29.35 -20.83
CA GLY A 14 -1.58 28.00 -20.95
C GLY A 14 -0.63 27.04 -20.20
N PHE A 15 -1.04 26.60 -19.02
CA PHE A 15 -0.55 25.36 -18.44
C PHE A 15 -1.11 24.20 -19.27
N VAL A 16 -0.50 23.91 -20.41
CA VAL A 16 -0.75 22.69 -21.17
C VAL A 16 0.00 21.59 -20.44
N GLY A 17 -0.75 20.75 -19.69
CA GLY A 17 -0.20 19.74 -18.84
C GLY A 17 0.72 18.75 -19.59
N ALA A 18 1.90 18.52 -19.04
CA ALA A 18 2.87 17.53 -19.49
C ALA A 18 2.29 16.09 -19.66
N GLY A 19 1.11 15.82 -19.11
CA GLY A 19 0.44 14.53 -19.20
C GLY A 19 -0.06 14.14 -20.60
N PHE A 20 -0.47 15.09 -21.41
CA PHE A 20 -0.97 14.79 -22.76
C PHE A 20 0.14 14.42 -23.75
N ALA A 21 1.35 14.96 -23.57
CA ALA A 21 2.48 14.63 -24.44
C ALA A 21 3.03 13.21 -24.18
N GLN A 22 2.95 12.70 -22.94
CA GLN A 22 3.38 11.35 -22.60
C GLN A 22 2.44 10.27 -23.16
N ALA A 23 1.13 10.53 -23.21
CA ALA A 23 0.14 9.60 -23.74
C ALA A 23 0.25 9.40 -25.27
N GLN A 24 0.95 10.29 -25.99
CA GLN A 24 1.14 10.25 -27.44
C GLN A 24 2.52 9.72 -27.86
N ASN A 25 3.40 9.32 -26.92
CA ASN A 25 4.69 8.76 -27.26
C ASN A 25 4.54 7.30 -27.76
N PRO A 26 4.75 7.03 -29.08
CA PRO A 26 4.57 5.69 -29.66
C PRO A 26 5.47 4.64 -29.04
N GLU A 27 6.69 5.02 -28.66
CA GLU A 27 7.66 4.12 -28.02
C GLU A 27 7.17 3.69 -26.64
N CYS A 28 6.63 4.61 -25.84
CA CYS A 28 6.03 4.30 -24.56
C CYS A 28 4.81 3.37 -24.69
N MET A 29 3.94 3.63 -25.68
CA MET A 29 2.78 2.77 -25.94
C MET A 29 3.18 1.35 -26.37
N THR A 30 4.18 1.24 -27.22
CA THR A 30 4.71 -0.05 -27.67
C THR A 30 5.29 -0.84 -26.50
N ASN A 31 6.17 -0.23 -25.71
CA ASN A 31 6.79 -0.89 -24.57
C ASN A 31 5.78 -1.19 -23.43
N LEU A 32 4.75 -0.33 -23.23
CA LEU A 32 3.62 -0.61 -22.35
C LEU A 32 2.94 -1.92 -22.72
N SER A 33 2.64 -2.12 -24.01
CA SER A 33 2.02 -3.34 -24.50
C SER A 33 2.93 -4.56 -24.33
N ILE A 34 4.21 -4.42 -24.65
CA ILE A 34 5.21 -5.51 -24.54
C ILE A 34 5.33 -5.97 -23.09
N TYR A 35 5.60 -5.07 -22.13
CA TYR A 35 5.78 -5.51 -20.76
C TYR A 35 4.48 -6.03 -20.14
N ALA A 36 3.32 -5.48 -20.52
CA ALA A 36 2.03 -5.94 -20.02
C ALA A 36 1.74 -7.39 -20.46
N GLU A 37 2.03 -7.76 -21.70
CA GLU A 37 1.88 -9.14 -22.17
C GLU A 37 2.84 -10.10 -21.46
N HIS A 38 4.11 -9.72 -21.27
CA HIS A 38 5.05 -10.50 -20.48
C HIS A 38 4.61 -10.66 -19.03
N ALA A 39 4.18 -9.58 -18.37
CA ALA A 39 3.72 -9.62 -16.99
C ALA A 39 2.45 -10.45 -16.80
N LYS A 40 1.55 -10.46 -17.79
CA LYS A 40 0.32 -11.28 -17.80
C LYS A 40 0.61 -12.79 -17.71
N VAL A 41 1.67 -13.22 -18.36
CA VAL A 41 2.14 -14.63 -18.31
C VAL A 41 3.24 -14.85 -17.26
N LYS A 42 3.44 -13.88 -16.36
CA LYS A 42 4.44 -13.90 -15.28
C LYS A 42 5.91 -14.02 -15.76
N ASN A 43 6.19 -13.66 -17.01
CA ASN A 43 7.56 -13.57 -17.52
C ASN A 43 8.15 -12.20 -17.16
N TYR A 44 8.42 -12.00 -15.86
CA TYR A 44 8.85 -10.70 -15.33
C TYR A 44 10.26 -10.29 -15.76
N ASP A 45 11.14 -11.24 -16.06
CA ASP A 45 12.47 -10.93 -16.57
C ASP A 45 12.40 -10.26 -17.95
N ALA A 46 11.59 -10.80 -18.86
CA ALA A 46 11.37 -10.19 -20.16
C ALA A 46 10.56 -8.88 -20.07
N ALA A 47 9.71 -8.72 -19.02
CA ALA A 47 8.95 -7.50 -18.79
C ALA A 47 9.82 -6.34 -18.26
N TYR A 48 10.93 -6.60 -17.57
CA TYR A 48 11.68 -5.60 -16.81
C TYR A 48 12.20 -4.44 -17.67
N THR A 49 12.92 -4.74 -18.76
CA THR A 49 13.53 -3.71 -19.62
C THR A 49 12.49 -2.79 -20.28
N PRO A 50 11.44 -3.30 -20.98
CA PRO A 50 10.43 -2.44 -21.56
C PRO A 50 9.60 -1.71 -20.50
N TRP A 51 9.34 -2.31 -19.31
CA TRP A 51 8.70 -1.62 -18.20
C TRP A 51 9.55 -0.45 -17.70
N LYS A 52 10.84 -0.66 -17.45
CA LYS A 52 11.76 0.36 -16.94
C LYS A 52 11.81 1.56 -17.88
N MET A 53 11.87 1.33 -19.19
CA MET A 53 11.84 2.39 -20.18
C MET A 53 10.55 3.24 -20.07
N VAL A 54 9.38 2.60 -19.93
CA VAL A 54 8.10 3.33 -19.77
C VAL A 54 8.05 4.05 -18.43
N TYR A 55 8.50 3.42 -17.35
CA TYR A 55 8.52 4.02 -16.02
C TYR A 55 9.39 5.27 -15.94
N GLU A 56 10.56 5.27 -16.56
CA GLU A 56 11.50 6.40 -16.56
C GLU A 56 11.03 7.55 -17.48
N ASN A 57 10.49 7.24 -18.65
CA ASN A 57 10.20 8.26 -19.67
C ASN A 57 8.73 8.70 -19.69
N CYS A 58 7.81 7.83 -19.29
CA CYS A 58 6.37 8.06 -19.41
C CYS A 58 5.59 7.57 -18.16
N PRO A 59 5.99 7.93 -16.93
CA PRO A 59 5.42 7.35 -15.71
C PRO A 59 3.90 7.52 -15.59
N ALA A 60 3.35 8.62 -16.07
CA ALA A 60 1.93 8.93 -15.97
C ALA A 60 1.04 8.32 -17.08
N ILE A 61 1.62 7.56 -18.02
CA ILE A 61 0.88 7.04 -19.18
C ILE A 61 -0.23 6.07 -18.78
N ASN A 62 0.00 5.22 -17.80
CA ASN A 62 -0.98 4.26 -17.30
C ASN A 62 -0.62 3.81 -15.87
N LYS A 63 -1.63 3.67 -14.99
CA LYS A 63 -1.42 3.15 -13.62
C LYS A 63 -0.82 1.73 -13.59
N ALA A 64 -1.02 0.94 -14.65
CA ALA A 64 -0.42 -0.39 -14.77
C ALA A 64 1.12 -0.34 -14.69
N ASN A 65 1.72 0.81 -15.03
CA ASN A 65 3.14 1.05 -14.88
C ASN A 65 3.63 0.85 -13.43
N PHE A 66 2.77 1.15 -12.45
CA PHE A 66 3.04 0.95 -11.02
C PHE A 66 2.61 -0.44 -10.54
N SER A 67 1.39 -0.87 -10.82
CA SER A 67 0.89 -2.17 -10.33
C SER A 67 1.56 -3.40 -10.98
N LEU A 68 2.05 -3.30 -12.21
CA LEU A 68 2.88 -4.35 -12.82
C LEU A 68 4.35 -4.16 -12.47
N GLY A 69 4.82 -2.92 -12.36
CA GLY A 69 6.18 -2.59 -11.91
C GLY A 69 6.49 -3.16 -10.53
N GLU A 70 5.56 -3.07 -9.59
CA GLU A 70 5.64 -3.71 -8.29
C GLU A 70 5.91 -5.23 -8.40
N ARG A 71 5.12 -5.94 -9.23
CA ARG A 71 5.29 -7.38 -9.43
C ARG A 71 6.62 -7.73 -10.11
N ILE A 72 7.05 -6.90 -11.06
CA ILE A 72 8.33 -7.07 -11.77
C ILE A 72 9.48 -6.88 -10.79
N LEU A 73 9.46 -5.82 -9.98
CA LEU A 73 10.51 -5.55 -8.99
C LEU A 73 10.48 -6.57 -7.85
N ALA A 74 9.31 -6.99 -7.37
CA ALA A 74 9.21 -8.06 -6.38
C ALA A 74 9.86 -9.35 -6.87
N HIS A 75 9.61 -9.74 -8.14
CA HIS A 75 10.28 -10.88 -8.75
C HIS A 75 11.81 -10.71 -8.81
N LYS A 76 12.29 -9.50 -9.14
CA LYS A 76 13.74 -9.20 -9.14
C LYS A 76 14.32 -9.30 -7.73
N ILE A 77 13.64 -8.79 -6.72
CA ILE A 77 14.05 -8.89 -5.31
C ILE A 77 14.15 -10.35 -4.87
N ASP A 78 13.15 -11.17 -5.22
CA ASP A 78 13.10 -12.59 -4.83
C ASP A 78 14.21 -13.44 -5.49
N ASN A 79 14.65 -13.04 -6.70
CA ASN A 79 15.63 -13.78 -7.50
C ASN A 79 17.04 -13.15 -7.50
N SER A 80 17.29 -12.16 -6.63
CA SER A 80 18.60 -11.52 -6.48
C SER A 80 19.11 -11.59 -5.04
N SER A 81 20.36 -11.24 -4.82
CA SER A 81 21.01 -11.22 -3.50
C SER A 81 22.03 -10.09 -3.39
N GLY A 82 22.41 -9.75 -2.16
CA GLY A 82 23.43 -8.73 -1.89
C GLY A 82 23.07 -7.36 -2.48
N PRO A 83 24.06 -6.60 -2.98
CA PRO A 83 23.84 -5.23 -3.44
C PRO A 83 22.82 -5.07 -4.57
N GLU A 84 22.68 -6.09 -5.41
CA GLU A 84 21.67 -6.07 -6.49
C GLU A 84 20.24 -6.12 -5.92
N LYS A 85 19.99 -7.00 -4.95
CA LYS A 85 18.73 -7.07 -4.22
C LYS A 85 18.41 -5.74 -3.54
N ASP A 86 19.39 -5.16 -2.86
CA ASP A 86 19.24 -3.89 -2.17
C ASP A 86 18.87 -2.75 -3.14
N GLN A 87 19.39 -2.79 -4.36
CA GLN A 87 19.02 -1.82 -5.39
C GLN A 87 17.57 -1.99 -5.84
N TYR A 88 17.11 -3.22 -6.09
CA TYR A 88 15.70 -3.46 -6.44
C TYR A 88 14.73 -3.08 -5.32
N VAL A 89 15.12 -3.27 -4.05
CA VAL A 89 14.32 -2.79 -2.92
C VAL A 89 14.21 -1.26 -2.95
N LYS A 90 15.31 -0.53 -3.20
CA LYS A 90 15.28 0.94 -3.34
C LYS A 90 14.43 1.38 -4.53
N ASP A 91 14.52 0.67 -5.65
CA ASP A 91 13.72 0.97 -6.84
C ASP A 91 12.22 0.77 -6.56
N LEU A 92 11.85 -0.26 -5.80
CA LEU A 92 10.46 -0.51 -5.40
C LEU A 92 9.96 0.53 -4.39
N MET A 93 10.80 0.97 -3.45
CA MET A 93 10.47 2.10 -2.56
C MET A 93 10.16 3.37 -3.37
N ALA A 94 11.01 3.70 -4.34
CA ALA A 94 10.80 4.85 -5.23
C ALA A 94 9.55 4.69 -6.11
N LEU A 95 9.24 3.45 -6.54
CA LEU A 95 8.01 3.16 -7.28
C LEU A 95 6.77 3.51 -6.46
N TYR A 96 6.73 3.13 -5.17
CA TYR A 96 5.62 3.44 -4.28
C TYR A 96 5.44 4.96 -4.12
N ASP A 97 6.49 5.73 -3.87
CA ASP A 97 6.42 7.19 -3.79
C ASP A 97 5.90 7.82 -5.08
N ASN A 98 6.42 7.35 -6.23
CA ASN A 98 5.99 7.83 -7.54
C ASN A 98 4.54 7.43 -7.86
N SER A 99 4.03 6.30 -7.36
CA SER A 99 2.64 5.90 -7.56
C SER A 99 1.68 6.93 -6.97
N LEU A 100 1.95 7.42 -5.76
CA LEU A 100 1.18 8.48 -5.11
C LEU A 100 1.32 9.81 -5.86
N LYS A 101 2.53 10.14 -6.34
CA LYS A 101 2.80 11.36 -7.10
C LYS A 101 2.03 11.44 -8.42
N TYR A 102 2.03 10.35 -9.19
CA TYR A 102 1.43 10.33 -10.53
C TYR A 102 -0.05 9.93 -10.55
N PHE A 103 -0.50 9.18 -9.55
CA PHE A 103 -1.88 8.70 -9.43
C PHE A 103 -2.47 8.89 -8.02
N PRO A 104 -2.52 10.13 -7.49
CA PRO A 104 -2.93 10.40 -6.09
C PRO A 104 -4.38 10.01 -5.78
N THR A 105 -5.23 9.84 -6.80
CA THR A 105 -6.62 9.37 -6.63
C THR A 105 -6.74 7.84 -6.60
N LYS A 106 -5.64 7.11 -6.82
CA LYS A 106 -5.61 5.64 -6.90
C LYS A 106 -4.76 5.01 -5.80
N TYR A 107 -3.91 5.77 -5.18
CA TYR A 107 -3.03 5.36 -4.09
C TYR A 107 -3.26 6.30 -2.89
N SER A 108 -3.25 5.76 -1.68
CA SER A 108 -3.36 6.53 -0.45
C SER A 108 -1.99 6.70 0.22
N LYS A 109 -1.87 7.71 1.08
CA LYS A 109 -0.63 7.91 1.86
C LYS A 109 -0.36 6.74 2.78
N ALA A 110 -1.38 6.26 3.50
CA ALA A 110 -1.23 5.09 4.36
C ALA A 110 -0.88 3.84 3.54
N GLY A 111 -1.55 3.59 2.41
CA GLY A 111 -1.24 2.45 1.55
C GLY A 111 0.22 2.42 1.12
N VAL A 112 0.75 3.54 0.61
CA VAL A 112 2.16 3.65 0.22
C VAL A 112 3.10 3.44 1.40
N ALA A 113 2.83 4.06 2.55
CA ALA A 113 3.67 3.92 3.74
C ALA A 113 3.65 2.47 4.28
N ILE A 114 2.50 1.80 4.23
CA ILE A 114 2.36 0.38 4.57
C ILE A 114 3.19 -0.49 3.64
N ASP A 115 3.05 -0.32 2.33
CA ASP A 115 3.80 -1.12 1.34
C ASP A 115 5.32 -0.96 1.53
N GLN A 116 5.77 0.26 1.81
CA GLN A 116 7.17 0.55 2.13
C GLN A 116 7.61 -0.09 3.45
N ALA A 117 6.81 -0.02 4.51
CA ALA A 117 7.12 -0.62 5.80
C ALA A 117 7.19 -2.15 5.70
N LEU A 118 6.23 -2.78 5.00
CA LEU A 118 6.22 -4.22 4.76
C LEU A 118 7.42 -4.66 3.91
N LEU A 119 7.77 -3.91 2.88
CA LEU A 119 8.95 -4.20 2.04
C LEU A 119 10.24 -4.18 2.88
N LYS A 120 10.42 -3.17 3.73
CA LYS A 120 11.57 -3.10 4.64
C LYS A 120 11.59 -4.26 5.64
N TYR A 121 10.44 -4.56 6.26
CA TYR A 121 10.29 -5.66 7.20
C TYR A 121 10.65 -7.01 6.57
N ASP A 122 10.06 -7.33 5.42
CA ASP A 122 10.25 -8.61 4.74
C ASP A 122 11.70 -8.82 4.27
N ASN A 123 12.42 -7.73 3.99
CA ASN A 123 13.83 -7.75 3.61
C ASN A 123 14.79 -7.49 4.79
N LYS A 124 14.30 -7.42 6.03
CA LYS A 124 15.10 -7.17 7.25
C LYS A 124 15.92 -5.87 7.18
N MET A 125 15.34 -4.83 6.59
CA MET A 125 15.96 -3.52 6.37
C MET A 125 15.40 -2.44 7.29
N ALA A 126 14.55 -2.78 8.26
CA ALA A 126 14.04 -1.87 9.27
C ALA A 126 14.25 -2.43 10.67
N SER A 127 14.61 -1.57 11.61
CA SER A 127 14.52 -1.83 13.04
C SER A 127 13.07 -1.69 13.53
N ASP A 128 12.76 -2.24 14.73
CA ASP A 128 11.44 -2.06 15.35
C ASP A 128 11.08 -0.58 15.51
N SER A 129 12.05 0.30 15.81
CA SER A 129 11.84 1.74 15.92
C SER A 129 11.41 2.37 14.61
N GLU A 130 12.13 2.07 13.51
CA GLU A 130 11.79 2.59 12.19
C GLU A 130 10.42 2.05 11.72
N LEU A 131 10.17 0.77 11.94
CA LEU A 131 8.91 0.14 11.56
C LEU A 131 7.74 0.77 12.32
N PHE A 132 7.89 0.93 13.65
CA PHE A 132 6.90 1.61 14.46
C PHE A 132 6.66 3.05 13.98
N GLU A 133 7.70 3.85 13.79
CA GLU A 133 7.57 5.25 13.38
C GLU A 133 6.88 5.41 12.02
N MET A 134 7.21 4.54 11.05
CA MET A 134 6.57 4.55 9.74
C MET A 134 5.08 4.22 9.83
N LEU A 135 4.73 3.18 10.59
CA LEU A 135 3.35 2.71 10.71
C LEU A 135 2.50 3.61 11.62
N ASP A 136 3.06 4.14 12.71
CA ASP A 136 2.41 5.10 13.61
C ASP A 136 2.03 6.38 12.85
N LYS A 137 2.98 6.92 12.07
CA LYS A 137 2.72 8.06 11.22
C LYS A 137 1.61 7.79 10.19
N ALA A 138 1.69 6.66 9.51
CA ALA A 138 0.69 6.28 8.50
C ALA A 138 -0.70 6.10 9.12
N PHE A 139 -0.78 5.48 10.31
CA PHE A 139 -2.03 5.27 11.04
C PHE A 139 -2.64 6.60 11.48
N LYS A 140 -1.85 7.51 12.05
CA LYS A 140 -2.32 8.83 12.53
C LYS A 140 -2.72 9.78 11.41
N GLU A 141 -2.00 9.76 10.29
CA GLU A 141 -2.25 10.70 9.18
C GLU A 141 -3.37 10.24 8.23
N ASP A 142 -3.61 8.93 8.11
CA ASP A 142 -4.56 8.37 7.12
C ASP A 142 -5.19 7.05 7.61
N ARG A 143 -5.74 7.06 8.85
CA ARG A 143 -6.34 5.88 9.52
C ARG A 143 -7.38 5.17 8.65
N ALA A 144 -8.17 5.94 7.89
CA ALA A 144 -9.21 5.39 7.05
C ALA A 144 -8.68 4.42 5.99
N ASN A 145 -7.50 4.68 5.45
CA ASN A 145 -6.84 3.85 4.44
C ASN A 145 -5.81 2.85 5.04
N PHE A 146 -5.69 2.80 6.38
CA PHE A 146 -4.84 1.83 7.05
C PHE A 146 -5.56 0.50 7.21
N THR A 147 -5.68 -0.25 6.11
CA THR A 147 -6.54 -1.44 6.00
C THR A 147 -5.79 -2.76 5.84
N ASN A 148 -4.46 -2.77 6.00
CA ASN A 148 -3.66 -3.99 5.86
C ASN A 148 -3.53 -4.73 7.20
N PRO A 149 -4.05 -5.98 7.34
CA PRO A 149 -3.96 -6.73 8.60
C PRO A 149 -2.53 -6.91 9.11
N LYS A 150 -1.59 -7.30 8.25
CA LYS A 150 -0.18 -7.49 8.63
C LYS A 150 0.45 -6.20 9.16
N ALA A 151 0.11 -5.06 8.56
CA ALA A 151 0.62 -3.76 9.01
C ALA A 151 0.06 -3.37 10.39
N LEU A 152 -1.23 -3.65 10.69
CA LEU A 152 -1.81 -3.45 12.02
C LEU A 152 -1.10 -4.31 13.07
N TYR A 153 -0.85 -5.57 12.77
CA TYR A 153 -0.08 -6.44 13.66
C TYR A 153 1.34 -5.92 13.88
N LEU A 154 2.05 -5.53 12.83
CA LEU A 154 3.42 -5.04 12.94
C LEU A 154 3.50 -3.71 13.67
N TYR A 155 2.52 -2.83 13.48
CA TYR A 155 2.42 -1.56 14.21
C TYR A 155 2.35 -1.81 15.72
N PHE A 156 1.43 -2.65 16.16
CA PHE A 156 1.30 -3.03 17.56
C PHE A 156 2.53 -3.82 18.07
N SER A 157 2.95 -4.82 17.31
CA SER A 157 4.06 -5.69 17.70
C SER A 157 5.37 -4.95 17.92
N SER A 158 5.73 -4.04 16.99
CA SER A 158 6.96 -3.24 17.14
C SER A 158 6.91 -2.30 18.34
N LEU A 159 5.72 -1.76 18.69
CA LEU A 159 5.55 -0.98 19.91
C LEU A 159 5.78 -1.81 21.17
N VAL A 160 5.23 -3.03 21.22
CA VAL A 160 5.47 -3.96 22.35
C VAL A 160 6.94 -4.29 22.48
N ASP A 161 7.64 -4.53 21.36
CA ASP A 161 9.08 -4.84 21.37
C ASP A 161 9.91 -3.62 21.82
N LEU A 162 9.49 -2.40 21.46
CA LEU A 162 10.09 -1.15 21.99
C LEU A 162 9.82 -0.94 23.48
N HIS A 163 8.61 -1.27 23.97
CA HIS A 163 8.32 -1.22 25.41
C HIS A 163 9.19 -2.20 26.17
N ASN A 164 9.30 -3.45 25.72
CA ASN A 164 10.17 -4.46 26.34
C ASN A 164 11.66 -4.05 26.36
N ALA A 165 12.07 -3.23 25.40
CA ALA A 165 13.41 -2.63 25.37
C ALA A 165 13.55 -1.37 26.23
N GLY A 166 12.51 -0.97 26.98
CA GLY A 166 12.51 0.23 27.85
C GLY A 166 12.47 1.56 27.07
N LYS A 167 12.02 1.56 25.83
CA LYS A 167 11.98 2.74 24.94
C LYS A 167 10.60 3.37 24.81
N LYS A 168 9.56 2.70 25.28
CA LYS A 168 8.16 3.15 25.23
C LYS A 168 7.47 2.82 26.53
N GLU A 169 6.51 3.65 26.92
CA GLU A 169 5.73 3.45 28.13
C GLU A 169 4.65 2.37 27.92
N LEU A 170 4.25 1.72 29.02
CA LEU A 170 3.18 0.71 28.98
C LEU A 170 1.83 1.33 28.56
N GLN A 171 1.60 2.59 28.93
CA GLN A 171 0.39 3.32 28.53
C GLN A 171 0.28 3.47 27.01
N ASP A 172 1.41 3.75 26.32
CA ASP A 172 1.43 3.81 24.84
C ASP A 172 0.96 2.47 24.23
N VAL A 173 1.32 1.34 24.86
CA VAL A 173 0.92 0.01 24.38
C VAL A 173 -0.59 -0.20 24.54
N PHE A 174 -1.18 0.19 25.68
CA PHE A 174 -2.63 0.09 25.87
C PHE A 174 -3.41 1.00 24.93
N ASP A 175 -3.00 2.24 24.80
CA ASP A 175 -3.66 3.19 23.90
C ASP A 175 -3.61 2.70 22.44
N THR A 176 -2.46 2.18 22.00
CA THR A 176 -2.34 1.63 20.65
C THR A 176 -3.11 0.31 20.46
N TYR A 177 -3.21 -0.51 21.52
CA TYR A 177 -4.05 -1.72 21.49
C TYR A 177 -5.51 -1.35 21.21
N ASP A 178 -6.05 -0.37 21.94
CA ASP A 178 -7.42 0.09 21.76
C ASP A 178 -7.64 0.63 20.34
N ASP A 179 -6.75 1.47 19.86
CA ASP A 179 -6.80 2.03 18.50
C ASP A 179 -6.78 0.96 17.40
N VAL A 180 -5.89 -0.04 17.53
CA VAL A 180 -5.72 -1.11 16.54
C VAL A 180 -6.88 -2.10 16.57
N THR A 181 -7.38 -2.46 17.76
CA THR A 181 -8.54 -3.35 17.88
C THR A 181 -9.82 -2.69 17.36
N GLU A 182 -10.04 -1.42 17.67
CA GLU A 182 -11.14 -0.66 17.08
C GLU A 182 -11.06 -0.66 15.54
N LYS A 183 -9.88 -0.43 14.99
CA LYS A 183 -9.68 -0.45 13.52
C LYS A 183 -9.96 -1.82 12.92
N ILE A 184 -9.54 -2.90 13.57
CA ILE A 184 -9.83 -4.27 13.15
C ILE A 184 -11.34 -4.53 13.14
N GLU A 185 -12.05 -4.07 14.16
CA GLU A 185 -13.52 -4.20 14.26
C GLU A 185 -14.24 -3.43 13.15
N GLU A 186 -13.81 -2.19 12.86
CA GLU A 186 -14.34 -1.39 11.75
C GLU A 186 -14.21 -2.12 10.41
N GLU A 187 -13.01 -2.64 10.09
CA GLU A 187 -12.75 -3.34 8.84
C GLU A 187 -13.53 -4.66 8.76
N ASN A 188 -13.54 -5.45 9.84
CA ASN A 188 -14.30 -6.69 9.89
C ASN A 188 -15.81 -6.48 9.73
N LYS A 189 -16.34 -5.39 10.25
CA LYS A 189 -17.76 -5.04 10.08
C LYS A 189 -18.10 -4.88 8.59
N VAL A 190 -17.29 -4.11 7.85
CA VAL A 190 -17.49 -3.91 6.40
C VAL A 190 -17.42 -5.22 5.64
N LEU A 191 -16.44 -6.06 5.96
CA LEU A 191 -16.28 -7.37 5.31
C LEU A 191 -17.43 -8.32 5.64
N THR A 192 -17.89 -8.34 6.89
CA THR A 192 -19.02 -9.17 7.32
C THR A 192 -20.33 -8.75 6.64
N GLU A 193 -20.57 -7.46 6.47
CA GLU A 193 -21.71 -6.94 5.72
C GLU A 193 -21.67 -7.40 4.24
N GLU A 194 -20.51 -7.36 3.60
CA GLU A 194 -20.34 -7.84 2.22
C GLU A 194 -20.55 -9.35 2.12
N ILE A 195 -19.95 -10.14 3.00
CA ILE A 195 -20.12 -11.59 3.07
C ILE A 195 -21.60 -11.94 3.26
N THR A 196 -22.26 -11.36 4.27
CA THR A 196 -23.68 -11.62 4.59
C THR A 196 -24.60 -11.33 3.41
N LYS A 197 -24.30 -10.30 2.63
CA LYS A 197 -25.05 -9.95 1.42
C LYS A 197 -24.90 -10.99 0.29
N LEU A 198 -23.73 -11.63 0.19
CA LEU A 198 -23.40 -12.54 -0.91
C LEU A 198 -23.71 -14.01 -0.60
N LEU A 199 -23.69 -14.44 0.67
CA LEU A 199 -23.96 -15.82 1.08
C LEU A 199 -25.28 -16.38 0.54
N PRO A 200 -26.44 -15.69 0.59
CA PRO A 200 -27.69 -16.24 0.03
C PRO A 200 -27.63 -16.49 -1.48
N LYS A 201 -26.82 -15.73 -2.20
CA LYS A 201 -26.59 -15.94 -3.65
C LYS A 201 -25.65 -17.12 -3.90
N GLU A 202 -24.69 -17.35 -3.02
CA GLU A 202 -23.82 -18.53 -3.06
C GLU A 202 -24.64 -19.79 -2.86
N ASP A 203 -25.49 -19.83 -1.80
CA ASP A 203 -26.37 -20.95 -1.48
C ASP A 203 -27.34 -21.27 -2.63
N ALA A 204 -27.81 -20.24 -3.33
CA ALA A 204 -28.69 -20.39 -4.48
C ALA A 204 -27.94 -20.70 -5.80
N GLY A 205 -26.61 -20.71 -5.83
CA GLY A 205 -25.81 -20.91 -7.04
C GLY A 205 -25.95 -19.79 -8.08
N THR A 206 -26.29 -18.55 -7.65
CA THR A 206 -26.61 -17.42 -8.52
C THR A 206 -25.54 -16.32 -8.53
N LEU A 207 -24.38 -16.56 -7.89
CA LEU A 207 -23.27 -15.63 -7.91
C LEU A 207 -22.73 -15.41 -9.33
N THR A 208 -22.48 -14.16 -9.68
CA THR A 208 -21.65 -13.83 -10.83
C THR A 208 -20.18 -14.07 -10.54
N LYS A 209 -19.33 -14.27 -11.55
CA LYS A 209 -17.86 -14.39 -11.38
C LYS A 209 -17.23 -13.22 -10.61
N LYS A 210 -17.81 -12.03 -10.72
CA LYS A 210 -17.37 -10.86 -9.95
C LYS A 210 -17.73 -11.03 -8.48
N GLU A 211 -18.94 -11.43 -8.16
CA GLU A 211 -19.43 -11.64 -6.79
C GLU A 211 -18.71 -12.82 -6.11
N GLU A 212 -18.46 -13.92 -6.82
CA GLU A 212 -17.61 -15.03 -6.32
C GLU A 212 -16.22 -14.53 -5.88
N ARG A 213 -15.61 -13.68 -6.72
CA ARG A 213 -14.32 -13.09 -6.38
C ARG A 213 -14.41 -12.14 -5.18
N GLN A 214 -15.47 -11.33 -5.10
CA GLN A 214 -15.69 -10.40 -3.98
C GLN A 214 -15.88 -11.20 -2.68
N LEU A 215 -16.75 -12.20 -2.65
CA LEU A 215 -16.98 -13.05 -1.50
C LEU A 215 -15.68 -13.72 -1.02
N ARG A 216 -14.93 -14.34 -1.94
CA ARG A 216 -13.65 -14.95 -1.59
C ARG A 216 -12.65 -13.96 -0.99
N VAL A 217 -12.54 -12.76 -1.56
CA VAL A 217 -11.62 -11.72 -1.04
C VAL A 217 -12.08 -11.25 0.33
N ALA A 218 -13.36 -10.97 0.50
CA ALA A 218 -13.92 -10.53 1.79
C ALA A 218 -13.72 -11.59 2.88
N SER A 219 -14.00 -12.87 2.59
CA SER A 219 -13.81 -13.98 3.53
C SER A 219 -12.34 -14.16 3.90
N THR A 220 -11.42 -14.13 2.93
CA THR A 220 -9.99 -14.24 3.19
C THR A 220 -9.45 -13.08 4.04
N ASN A 221 -9.91 -11.86 3.79
CA ASN A 221 -9.51 -10.69 4.57
C ASN A 221 -10.09 -10.75 6.00
N SER A 222 -11.36 -11.12 6.17
CA SER A 222 -11.98 -11.28 7.49
C SER A 222 -11.25 -12.35 8.33
N GLU A 223 -10.90 -13.48 7.72
CA GLU A 223 -10.08 -14.50 8.38
C GLU A 223 -8.71 -13.96 8.80
N SER A 224 -8.08 -13.15 7.94
CA SER A 224 -6.78 -12.53 8.24
C SER A 224 -6.88 -11.57 9.43
N TYR A 225 -7.92 -10.74 9.48
CA TYR A 225 -8.17 -9.87 10.64
C TYR A 225 -8.42 -10.66 11.92
N GLY A 226 -9.18 -11.76 11.88
CA GLY A 226 -9.39 -12.63 13.03
C GLY A 226 -8.07 -13.23 13.57
N LYS A 227 -7.19 -13.67 12.66
CA LYS A 227 -5.88 -14.20 13.04
C LYS A 227 -4.97 -13.18 13.71
N ILE A 228 -4.92 -11.96 13.17
CA ILE A 228 -4.09 -10.90 13.77
C ILE A 228 -4.66 -10.39 15.08
N ALA A 229 -5.99 -10.28 15.22
CA ALA A 229 -6.61 -9.94 16.50
C ALA A 229 -6.15 -10.90 17.60
N GLY A 230 -6.29 -12.20 17.39
CA GLY A 230 -5.80 -13.20 18.35
C GLY A 230 -4.28 -13.13 18.63
N SER A 231 -3.48 -12.73 17.63
CA SER A 231 -2.03 -12.55 17.82
C SER A 231 -1.72 -11.29 18.65
N ILE A 232 -2.47 -10.22 18.45
CA ILE A 232 -2.39 -8.97 19.22
C ILE A 232 -2.80 -9.21 20.66
N ASP A 233 -3.93 -9.89 20.90
CA ASP A 233 -4.40 -10.26 22.24
C ASP A 233 -3.37 -11.12 22.99
N SER A 234 -2.80 -12.10 22.31
CA SER A 234 -1.76 -12.96 22.89
C SER A 234 -0.50 -12.15 23.27
N LYS A 235 -0.13 -11.17 22.45
CA LYS A 235 1.06 -10.34 22.70
C LYS A 235 0.81 -9.36 23.84
N LEU A 236 -0.38 -8.78 23.96
CA LEU A 236 -0.78 -7.98 25.11
C LEU A 236 -0.87 -8.82 26.38
N GLY A 237 -1.49 -10.00 26.31
CA GLY A 237 -1.62 -10.91 27.45
C GLY A 237 -0.27 -11.34 28.05
N ALA A 238 0.76 -11.44 27.22
CA ALA A 238 2.12 -11.72 27.70
C ALA A 238 2.76 -10.57 28.49
N LEU A 239 2.31 -9.32 28.28
CA LEU A 239 2.71 -8.15 29.06
C LEU A 239 1.88 -7.98 30.34
N ALA A 240 0.61 -8.36 30.27
CA ALA A 240 -0.38 -8.18 31.33
C ALA A 240 -0.38 -9.35 32.34
N ASP A 241 0.78 -9.96 32.61
CA ASP A 241 0.87 -10.90 33.71
C ASP A 241 0.75 -10.15 35.06
N CYS A 242 0.40 -10.88 36.12
CA CYS A 242 0.09 -10.28 37.43
C CYS A 242 1.23 -9.46 38.05
N THR A 243 2.43 -9.51 37.51
CA THR A 243 3.61 -8.75 37.97
C THR A 243 3.64 -7.32 37.47
N ASN A 244 3.00 -7.05 36.30
CA ASN A 244 2.99 -5.74 35.66
C ASN A 244 1.70 -4.93 35.94
N LEU A 245 0.67 -5.53 36.57
CA LEU A 245 -0.62 -4.90 36.84
C LEU A 245 -0.81 -4.43 38.30
N ILE A 246 0.17 -4.68 39.17
CA ILE A 246 0.15 -4.25 40.58
C ILE A 246 1.21 -3.18 40.77
N PRO A 247 0.82 -1.90 41.05
CA PRO A 247 1.77 -0.83 41.37
C PRO A 247 2.49 -1.07 42.68
#